data_7d6a0436fcd46499b4dfb7149306bbb8
#
_entry.id   7d6a0436fcd46499b4dfb7149306bbb8
#
_cell.length_a   1.000
_cell.length_b   1.000
_cell.length_c   1.000
_cell.angle_alpha   90.00
_cell.angle_beta   90.00
_cell.angle_gamma   90.00
#
_symmetry.space_group_name_H-M   'P 1'
#
loop_
_entity.id
_entity.type
_entity.pdbx_description
1 polymer ?
#
loop_
_entity_poly.entity_id
_entity_poly.type
_entity_poly.pdbx_seq_one_letter_code
_entity_poly.pdbx_strand_id
1 'polypeptide(L)'
;MPDKYQSFMRGMMRSTAQANGRDPHIAESMTDTANVLSMTPTEAIEVGYCEGICESEFEVAQHMAGDKLFIIKNMEDDMTLLDRIIQFLLNPLLQSIFMMMILGGIFVEIRTPGIGLPLITAIVGALLYFAPGYLGHLVASWGILLFICGLILIGLEIFVIPGFGICGITGIIAVIVSLTLSMVDNIELFHWDGSINLEPLLMPLGIVIISASAAVFGSIWRVKELDTT
;
A
#
# COMPACT_ATOMS: atom_id res chain seq x y z
N MET A 1 13.16 -4.34 22.80
CA MET A 1 11.71 -4.47 23.09
C MET A 1 11.49 -4.34 24.59
N PRO A 2 10.37 -3.71 25.04
CA PRO A 2 10.07 -3.66 26.49
C PRO A 2 9.95 -5.09 27.05
N ASP A 3 10.57 -5.35 28.20
CA ASP A 3 10.60 -6.68 28.83
C ASP A 3 9.21 -7.32 29.07
N LYS A 4 8.19 -6.47 29.28
CA LYS A 4 6.79 -6.92 29.44
C LYS A 4 6.21 -7.55 28.17
N TYR A 5 6.51 -6.99 27.00
CA TYR A 5 6.02 -7.51 25.72
C TYR A 5 6.69 -8.85 25.39
N GLN A 6 7.98 -8.95 25.64
CA GLN A 6 8.74 -10.17 25.43
C GLN A 6 8.25 -11.29 26.37
N SER A 7 7.96 -10.97 27.63
CA SER A 7 7.38 -11.94 28.58
C SER A 7 5.99 -12.41 28.15
N PHE A 8 5.16 -11.50 27.61
CA PHE A 8 3.85 -11.85 27.09
C PHE A 8 3.96 -12.80 25.88
N MET A 9 4.84 -12.47 24.91
CA MET A 9 5.06 -13.32 23.73
C MET A 9 5.57 -14.70 24.11
N ARG A 10 6.51 -14.80 25.03
CA ARG A 10 6.99 -16.09 25.58
C ARG A 10 5.85 -16.90 26.18
N GLY A 11 5.02 -16.28 27.01
CA GLY A 11 3.86 -16.94 27.62
C GLY A 11 2.85 -17.44 26.59
N MET A 12 2.57 -16.64 25.56
CA MET A 12 1.67 -16.99 24.48
C MET A 12 2.22 -18.16 23.64
N MET A 13 3.49 -18.11 23.27
CA MET A 13 4.14 -19.20 22.50
C MET A 13 4.18 -20.51 23.29
N ARG A 14 4.48 -20.46 24.58
CA ARG A 14 4.42 -21.64 25.45
C ARG A 14 3.03 -22.27 25.50
N SER A 15 2.01 -21.45 25.74
CA SER A 15 0.62 -21.94 25.85
C SER A 15 0.12 -22.54 24.53
N THR A 16 0.47 -21.91 23.40
CA THR A 16 0.12 -22.41 22.07
C THR A 16 0.82 -23.72 21.75
N ALA A 17 2.13 -23.84 22.04
CA ALA A 17 2.88 -25.06 21.84
C ALA A 17 2.31 -26.20 22.69
N GLN A 18 2.03 -25.94 23.96
CA GLN A 18 1.44 -26.92 24.87
C GLN A 18 0.05 -27.39 24.41
N ALA A 19 -0.78 -26.48 23.92
CA ALA A 19 -2.12 -26.79 23.39
C ALA A 19 -2.05 -27.69 22.13
N ASN A 20 -0.96 -27.60 21.37
CA ASN A 20 -0.74 -28.38 20.13
C ASN A 20 0.21 -29.58 20.34
N GLY A 21 0.52 -29.93 21.57
CA GLY A 21 1.36 -31.09 21.87
C GLY A 21 2.85 -30.93 21.49
N ARG A 22 3.32 -29.70 21.35
CA ARG A 22 4.71 -29.35 21.05
C ARG A 22 5.47 -28.98 22.31
N ASP A 23 6.80 -29.05 22.27
CA ASP A 23 7.64 -28.67 23.43
C ASP A 23 7.52 -27.14 23.70
N PRO A 24 6.99 -26.75 24.87
CA PRO A 24 6.84 -25.37 25.24
C PRO A 24 8.17 -24.61 25.39
N HIS A 25 9.25 -25.30 25.75
CA HIS A 25 10.57 -24.68 25.95
C HIS A 25 11.20 -24.24 24.61
N ILE A 26 11.02 -25.05 23.58
CA ILE A 26 11.48 -24.71 22.23
C ILE A 26 10.71 -23.50 21.71
N ALA A 27 9.37 -23.46 21.88
CA ALA A 27 8.54 -22.31 21.49
C ALA A 27 8.93 -21.03 22.25
N GLU A 28 9.27 -21.13 23.52
CA GLU A 28 9.75 -20.02 24.32
C GLU A 28 11.08 -19.47 23.79
N SER A 29 12.01 -20.36 23.43
CA SER A 29 13.33 -19.98 22.91
C SER A 29 13.28 -19.36 21.51
N MET A 30 12.25 -19.62 20.69
CA MET A 30 12.03 -18.96 19.40
C MET A 30 11.73 -17.46 19.54
N THR A 31 11.27 -17.02 20.71
CA THR A 31 10.98 -15.60 21.00
C THR A 31 12.15 -14.87 21.67
N ASP A 32 13.28 -15.53 21.88
CA ASP A 32 14.43 -14.91 22.51
C ASP A 32 15.16 -13.98 21.52
N THR A 33 15.23 -12.70 21.87
CA THR A 33 15.92 -11.70 21.03
C THR A 33 17.45 -11.79 21.12
N ALA A 34 17.98 -12.44 22.15
CA ALA A 34 19.42 -12.61 22.33
C ALA A 34 19.99 -13.80 21.55
N ASN A 35 19.19 -14.86 21.42
CA ASN A 35 19.56 -16.08 20.68
C ASN A 35 18.36 -16.51 19.81
N VAL A 36 18.41 -16.17 18.54
CA VAL A 36 17.39 -16.61 17.58
C VAL A 36 17.59 -18.12 17.34
N LEU A 37 16.63 -18.92 17.77
CA LEU A 37 16.63 -20.35 17.51
C LEU A 37 16.32 -20.59 16.03
N SER A 38 17.31 -21.08 15.29
CA SER A 38 17.15 -21.54 13.90
C SER A 38 17.38 -23.05 13.87
N MET A 39 16.46 -23.77 13.24
CA MET A 39 16.56 -25.23 13.08
C MET A 39 16.56 -25.59 11.61
N THR A 40 17.35 -26.59 11.26
CA THR A 40 17.24 -27.25 9.96
C THR A 40 15.97 -28.12 9.93
N PRO A 41 15.45 -28.48 8.75
CA PRO A 41 14.28 -29.36 8.66
C PRO A 41 14.46 -30.69 9.40
N THR A 42 15.66 -31.27 9.37
CA THR A 42 16.01 -32.50 10.07
C THR A 42 15.98 -32.33 11.57
N GLU A 43 16.57 -31.27 12.10
CA GLU A 43 16.53 -30.94 13.53
C GLU A 43 15.09 -30.69 14.01
N ALA A 44 14.27 -30.01 13.19
CA ALA A 44 12.86 -29.76 13.51
C ALA A 44 12.05 -31.07 13.62
N ILE A 45 12.39 -32.10 12.85
CA ILE A 45 11.78 -33.44 12.94
C ILE A 45 12.24 -34.12 14.23
N GLU A 46 13.55 -34.11 14.54
CA GLU A 46 14.10 -34.73 15.73
C GLU A 46 13.49 -34.18 17.02
N VAL A 47 13.26 -32.89 17.09
CA VAL A 47 12.64 -32.24 18.26
C VAL A 47 11.09 -32.24 18.21
N GLY A 48 10.49 -32.87 17.19
CA GLY A 48 9.04 -33.00 17.06
C GLY A 48 8.29 -31.71 16.70
N TYR A 49 8.97 -30.75 16.09
CA TYR A 49 8.34 -29.50 15.58
C TYR A 49 7.89 -29.60 14.13
N CYS A 50 8.32 -30.61 13.39
CA CYS A 50 7.93 -30.90 12.02
C CYS A 50 7.64 -32.41 11.90
N GLU A 51 6.60 -32.77 11.15
CA GLU A 51 6.18 -34.16 10.93
C GLU A 51 6.94 -34.84 9.80
N GLY A 52 7.54 -34.07 8.89
CA GLY A 52 8.24 -34.59 7.73
C GLY A 52 8.71 -33.51 6.79
N ILE A 53 9.43 -33.91 5.76
CA ILE A 53 9.89 -33.05 4.65
C ILE A 53 9.15 -33.52 3.41
N CYS A 54 8.53 -32.58 2.69
CA CYS A 54 7.85 -32.81 1.43
C CYS A 54 8.47 -31.93 0.36
N GLU A 55 8.63 -32.46 -0.85
CA GLU A 55 9.20 -31.71 -1.99
C GLU A 55 8.13 -30.97 -2.80
N SER A 56 6.85 -31.29 -2.60
CA SER A 56 5.74 -30.69 -3.32
C SER A 56 4.52 -30.46 -2.43
N GLU A 57 3.69 -29.48 -2.83
CA GLU A 57 2.39 -29.21 -2.18
C GLU A 57 1.47 -30.42 -2.23
N PHE A 58 1.57 -31.24 -3.28
CA PHE A 58 0.81 -32.46 -3.43
C PHE A 58 1.18 -33.48 -2.34
N GLU A 59 2.46 -33.66 -2.04
CA GLU A 59 2.92 -34.53 -0.96
C GLU A 59 2.43 -34.06 0.41
N VAL A 60 2.47 -32.74 0.66
CA VAL A 60 1.91 -32.17 1.90
C VAL A 60 0.43 -32.52 2.02
N ALA A 61 -0.35 -32.31 0.97
CA ALA A 61 -1.78 -32.60 0.94
C ALA A 61 -2.04 -34.11 1.14
N GLN A 62 -1.24 -34.98 0.53
CA GLN A 62 -1.34 -36.43 0.69
C GLN A 62 -1.01 -36.85 2.12
N HIS A 63 0.01 -36.28 2.73
CA HIS A 63 0.39 -36.53 4.12
C HIS A 63 -0.70 -36.12 5.11
N MET A 64 -1.34 -34.98 4.86
CA MET A 64 -2.42 -34.43 5.70
C MET A 64 -3.73 -35.20 5.52
N ALA A 65 -4.05 -35.58 4.30
CA ALA A 65 -5.32 -36.24 3.98
C ALA A 65 -5.32 -37.75 4.27
N GLY A 66 -4.14 -38.39 4.34
CA GLY A 66 -4.03 -39.83 4.42
C GLY A 66 -4.69 -40.51 3.23
N ASP A 67 -5.57 -41.51 3.50
CA ASP A 67 -6.32 -42.20 2.44
C ASP A 67 -7.57 -41.44 1.93
N LYS A 68 -7.81 -40.22 2.39
CA LYS A 68 -8.97 -39.45 1.96
C LYS A 68 -8.70 -38.78 0.61
N LEU A 69 -9.71 -38.82 -0.26
CA LEU A 69 -9.67 -38.07 -1.51
C LEU A 69 -9.64 -36.57 -1.20
N PHE A 70 -8.68 -35.84 -1.75
CA PHE A 70 -8.55 -34.39 -1.59
C PHE A 70 -8.41 -33.71 -2.96
N ILE A 71 -8.85 -32.47 -3.03
CA ILE A 71 -8.69 -31.61 -4.19
C ILE A 71 -7.74 -30.48 -3.79
N ILE A 72 -6.60 -30.39 -4.46
CA ILE A 72 -5.72 -29.23 -4.33
C ILE A 72 -6.31 -28.13 -5.18
N LYS A 73 -6.76 -27.07 -4.52
CA LYS A 73 -7.23 -25.86 -5.18
C LYS A 73 -6.14 -24.80 -5.10
N ASN A 74 -5.49 -24.56 -6.23
CA ASN A 74 -4.52 -23.46 -6.31
C ASN A 74 -5.28 -22.13 -6.22
N MET A 75 -5.02 -21.34 -5.19
CA MET A 75 -5.67 -20.03 -5.01
C MET A 75 -5.37 -19.07 -6.15
N GLU A 76 -4.29 -19.31 -6.90
CA GLU A 76 -3.96 -18.50 -8.10
C GLU A 76 -4.98 -18.67 -9.24
N ASP A 77 -5.66 -19.81 -9.34
CA ASP A 77 -6.68 -20.06 -10.38
C ASP A 77 -8.03 -19.39 -10.07
N ASP A 78 -8.25 -18.94 -8.83
CA ASP A 78 -9.49 -18.31 -8.40
C ASP A 78 -9.46 -16.78 -8.45
N MET A 79 -8.43 -16.17 -9.04
CA MET A 79 -8.42 -14.72 -9.24
C MET A 79 -9.59 -14.32 -10.12
N THR A 80 -10.51 -13.57 -9.54
CA THR A 80 -11.63 -13.01 -10.27
C THR A 80 -11.14 -12.00 -11.31
N LEU A 81 -11.94 -11.75 -12.34
CA LEU A 81 -11.62 -10.67 -13.29
C LEU A 81 -11.41 -9.34 -12.59
N LEU A 82 -12.13 -9.10 -11.47
CA LEU A 82 -11.99 -7.91 -10.64
C LEU A 82 -10.58 -7.82 -10.04
N ASP A 83 -10.07 -8.91 -9.48
CA ASP A 83 -8.74 -8.94 -8.85
C ASP A 83 -7.63 -8.66 -9.87
N ARG A 84 -7.77 -9.19 -11.09
CA ARG A 84 -6.82 -8.90 -12.19
C ARG A 84 -6.85 -7.43 -12.60
N ILE A 85 -8.05 -6.83 -12.67
CA ILE A 85 -8.20 -5.40 -12.97
C ILE A 85 -7.58 -4.55 -11.85
N ILE A 86 -7.83 -4.90 -10.59
CA ILE A 86 -7.24 -4.21 -9.43
C ILE A 86 -5.72 -4.28 -9.49
N GLN A 87 -5.14 -5.47 -9.67
CA GLN A 87 -3.69 -5.64 -9.78
C GLN A 87 -3.08 -4.87 -10.95
N PHE A 88 -3.76 -4.86 -12.10
CA PHE A 88 -3.31 -4.09 -13.26
C PHE A 88 -3.30 -2.59 -12.95
N LEU A 89 -4.36 -2.06 -12.33
CA LEU A 89 -4.46 -0.64 -11.95
C LEU A 89 -3.48 -0.24 -10.84
N LEU A 90 -3.08 -1.17 -9.97
CA LEU A 90 -2.08 -0.96 -8.93
C LEU A 90 -0.64 -0.94 -9.46
N ASN A 91 -0.42 -1.20 -10.75
CA ASN A 91 0.92 -1.13 -11.32
C ASN A 91 1.52 0.27 -11.15
N PRO A 92 2.75 0.40 -10.58
CA PRO A 92 3.37 1.70 -10.29
C PRO A 92 3.50 2.62 -11.50
N LEU A 93 3.70 2.05 -12.70
CA LEU A 93 3.76 2.83 -13.95
C LEU A 93 2.41 3.44 -14.30
N LEU A 94 1.31 2.69 -14.15
CA LEU A 94 -0.04 3.21 -14.37
C LEU A 94 -0.42 4.24 -13.31
N GLN A 95 -0.09 3.97 -12.06
CA GLN A 95 -0.31 4.90 -10.96
C GLN A 95 0.39 6.25 -11.22
N SER A 96 1.62 6.24 -11.74
CA SER A 96 2.33 7.47 -12.11
C SER A 96 1.66 8.22 -13.26
N ILE A 97 1.09 7.51 -14.25
CA ILE A 97 0.33 8.10 -15.36
C ILE A 97 -0.97 8.75 -14.82
N PHE A 98 -1.72 8.06 -13.98
CA PHE A 98 -2.94 8.61 -13.37
C PHE A 98 -2.63 9.85 -12.55
N MET A 99 -1.53 9.83 -11.82
CA MET A 99 -1.05 10.98 -11.05
C MET A 99 -0.70 12.16 -11.94
N MET A 100 -0.03 11.90 -13.09
CA MET A 100 0.22 12.93 -14.11
C MET A 100 -1.09 13.52 -14.67
N MET A 101 -2.11 12.68 -14.91
CA MET A 101 -3.44 13.13 -15.35
C MET A 101 -4.10 14.02 -14.31
N ILE A 102 -4.04 13.65 -13.02
CA ILE A 102 -4.61 14.46 -11.92
C ILE A 102 -3.92 15.82 -11.84
N LEU A 103 -2.60 15.80 -11.60
CA LEU A 103 -1.84 17.04 -11.36
C LEU A 103 -1.73 17.91 -12.60
N GLY A 104 -1.52 17.30 -13.77
CA GLY A 104 -1.48 18.00 -15.05
C GLY A 104 -2.82 18.59 -15.43
N GLY A 105 -3.91 17.86 -15.25
CA GLY A 105 -5.27 18.36 -15.53
C GLY A 105 -5.64 19.52 -14.62
N ILE A 106 -5.38 19.43 -13.33
CA ILE A 106 -5.62 20.52 -12.38
C ILE A 106 -4.77 21.75 -12.74
N PHE A 107 -3.48 21.57 -13.05
CA PHE A 107 -2.58 22.67 -13.38
C PHE A 107 -3.01 23.41 -14.66
N VAL A 108 -3.40 22.66 -15.71
CA VAL A 108 -3.86 23.26 -16.98
C VAL A 108 -5.17 24.00 -16.80
N GLU A 109 -6.14 23.43 -16.05
CA GLU A 109 -7.42 24.08 -15.78
C GLU A 109 -7.26 25.40 -15.01
N ILE A 110 -6.34 25.46 -14.05
CA ILE A 110 -6.02 26.69 -13.32
C ILE A 110 -5.43 27.75 -14.26
N ARG A 111 -4.61 27.35 -15.25
CA ARG A 111 -3.96 28.28 -16.19
C ARG A 111 -4.86 28.75 -17.31
N THR A 112 -5.78 27.91 -17.76
CA THR A 112 -6.69 28.17 -18.88
C THR A 112 -8.13 27.85 -18.47
N PRO A 113 -8.72 28.64 -17.57
CA PRO A 113 -10.06 28.39 -17.07
C PRO A 113 -11.09 28.49 -18.19
N GLY A 114 -11.99 27.49 -18.31
CA GLY A 114 -13.14 27.54 -19.20
C GLY A 114 -13.23 26.49 -20.31
N ILE A 115 -12.20 25.65 -20.49
CA ILE A 115 -12.25 24.56 -21.48
C ILE A 115 -12.87 23.29 -20.89
N GLY A 116 -12.72 23.03 -19.57
CA GLY A 116 -13.31 21.90 -18.85
C GLY A 116 -12.69 20.53 -19.18
N LEU A 117 -12.07 20.36 -20.34
CA LEU A 117 -11.40 19.09 -20.71
C LEU A 117 -10.26 18.70 -19.76
N PRO A 118 -9.37 19.60 -19.33
CA PRO A 118 -8.34 19.27 -18.37
C PRO A 118 -8.90 18.82 -17.02
N LEU A 119 -9.99 19.44 -16.59
CA LEU A 119 -10.68 19.05 -15.35
C LEU A 119 -11.26 17.64 -15.46
N ILE A 120 -11.88 17.30 -16.60
CA ILE A 120 -12.39 15.95 -16.86
C ILE A 120 -11.25 14.93 -16.81
N THR A 121 -10.11 15.23 -17.43
CA THR A 121 -8.94 14.32 -17.36
C THR A 121 -8.42 14.13 -15.95
N ALA A 122 -8.42 15.19 -15.13
CA ALA A 122 -8.05 15.10 -13.72
C ALA A 122 -9.02 14.23 -12.90
N ILE A 123 -10.33 14.39 -13.14
CA ILE A 123 -11.36 13.57 -12.46
C ILE A 123 -11.23 12.10 -12.86
N VAL A 124 -11.07 11.80 -14.16
CA VAL A 124 -10.88 10.43 -14.63
C VAL A 124 -9.61 9.83 -14.05
N GLY A 125 -8.50 10.58 -14.02
CA GLY A 125 -7.26 10.18 -13.40
C GLY A 125 -7.45 9.86 -11.91
N ALA A 126 -8.17 10.69 -11.17
CA ALA A 126 -8.45 10.47 -9.76
C ALA A 126 -9.31 9.22 -9.52
N LEU A 127 -10.35 9.01 -10.33
CA LEU A 127 -11.17 7.81 -10.25
C LEU A 127 -10.34 6.54 -10.49
N LEU A 128 -9.50 6.53 -11.54
CA LEU A 128 -8.65 5.38 -11.86
C LEU A 128 -7.56 5.16 -10.80
N TYR A 129 -7.07 6.23 -10.18
CA TYR A 129 -6.05 6.16 -9.15
C TYR A 129 -6.57 5.58 -7.84
N PHE A 130 -7.74 6.04 -7.37
CA PHE A 130 -8.31 5.60 -6.09
C PHE A 130 -9.19 4.36 -6.20
N ALA A 131 -9.69 4.00 -7.41
CA ALA A 131 -10.57 2.87 -7.61
C ALA A 131 -10.01 1.53 -7.11
N PRO A 132 -8.76 1.13 -7.42
CA PRO A 132 -8.23 -0.15 -6.97
C PRO A 132 -8.11 -0.25 -5.46
N GLY A 133 -7.69 0.83 -4.81
CA GLY A 133 -7.61 0.90 -3.35
C GLY A 133 -8.97 0.79 -2.67
N TYR A 134 -9.99 1.44 -3.25
CA TYR A 134 -11.36 1.39 -2.74
C TYR A 134 -12.00 0.01 -2.96
N LEU A 135 -11.87 -0.57 -4.15
CA LEU A 135 -12.44 -1.86 -4.51
C LEU A 135 -11.74 -3.03 -3.78
N GLY A 136 -10.43 -2.91 -3.57
CA GLY A 136 -9.63 -3.92 -2.85
C GLY A 136 -9.70 -3.79 -1.34
N HIS A 137 -10.45 -2.82 -0.78
CA HIS A 137 -10.47 -2.47 0.64
C HIS A 137 -9.07 -2.18 1.23
N LEU A 138 -8.10 -1.83 0.37
CA LEU A 138 -6.70 -1.60 0.73
C LEU A 138 -6.47 -0.18 1.25
N VAL A 139 -7.24 0.78 0.75
CA VAL A 139 -7.07 2.20 1.12
C VAL A 139 -8.08 2.58 2.19
N ALA A 140 -7.58 3.08 3.30
CA ALA A 140 -8.44 3.75 4.27
C ALA A 140 -9.11 4.96 3.61
N SER A 141 -10.38 5.16 3.86
CA SER A 141 -11.19 6.28 3.34
C SER A 141 -10.59 7.68 3.63
N TRP A 142 -9.64 7.75 4.55
CA TRP A 142 -8.90 8.95 4.94
C TRP A 142 -8.07 9.56 3.81
N GLY A 143 -7.46 8.75 2.94
CA GLY A 143 -6.67 9.23 1.80
C GLY A 143 -7.56 10.01 0.83
N ILE A 144 -8.73 9.49 0.49
CA ILE A 144 -9.69 10.14 -0.39
C ILE A 144 -10.23 11.42 0.25
N LEU A 145 -10.56 11.38 1.55
CA LEU A 145 -11.02 12.55 2.29
C LEU A 145 -9.97 13.66 2.30
N LEU A 146 -8.72 13.32 2.56
CA LEU A 146 -7.61 14.27 2.58
C LEU A 146 -7.38 14.88 1.18
N PHE A 147 -7.52 14.07 0.11
CA PHE A 147 -7.44 14.53 -1.27
C PHE A 147 -8.52 15.57 -1.58
N ILE A 148 -9.77 15.26 -1.28
CA ILE A 148 -10.91 16.16 -1.49
C ILE A 148 -10.73 17.46 -0.68
N CYS A 149 -10.32 17.35 0.57
CA CYS A 149 -10.03 18.50 1.43
C CYS A 149 -8.93 19.37 0.83
N GLY A 150 -7.85 18.78 0.33
CA GLY A 150 -6.78 19.49 -0.36
C GLY A 150 -7.27 20.25 -1.60
N LEU A 151 -8.13 19.61 -2.41
CA LEU A 151 -8.73 20.27 -3.59
C LEU A 151 -9.64 21.43 -3.21
N ILE A 152 -10.44 21.29 -2.15
CA ILE A 152 -11.28 22.38 -1.63
C ILE A 152 -10.41 23.55 -1.16
N LEU A 153 -9.34 23.31 -0.44
CA LEU A 153 -8.41 24.35 0.02
C LEU A 153 -7.76 25.08 -1.16
N ILE A 154 -7.33 24.38 -2.19
CA ILE A 154 -6.79 24.98 -3.43
C ILE A 154 -7.89 25.82 -4.12
N GLY A 155 -9.11 25.29 -4.21
CA GLY A 155 -10.25 26.01 -4.79
C GLY A 155 -10.58 27.29 -4.02
N LEU A 156 -10.61 27.25 -2.69
CA LEU A 156 -10.85 28.44 -1.86
C LEU A 156 -9.77 29.51 -2.07
N GLU A 157 -8.51 29.10 -2.19
CA GLU A 157 -7.41 30.05 -2.47
C GLU A 157 -7.59 30.76 -3.81
N ILE A 158 -8.00 30.03 -4.87
CA ILE A 158 -8.12 30.59 -6.21
C ILE A 158 -9.35 31.49 -6.33
N PHE A 159 -10.49 31.10 -5.74
CA PHE A 159 -11.76 31.77 -5.94
C PHE A 159 -12.15 32.79 -4.87
N VAL A 160 -11.64 32.63 -3.63
CA VAL A 160 -12.09 33.40 -2.47
C VAL A 160 -10.99 34.32 -1.92
N ILE A 161 -9.74 33.85 -1.89
CA ILE A 161 -8.63 34.58 -1.27
C ILE A 161 -7.68 35.07 -2.37
N PRO A 162 -7.68 36.37 -2.70
CA PRO A 162 -6.78 36.89 -3.74
C PRO A 162 -5.34 36.93 -3.23
N GLY A 163 -4.53 35.96 -3.66
CA GLY A 163 -3.12 35.84 -3.34
C GLY A 163 -2.77 34.42 -2.92
N PHE A 164 -1.57 33.93 -3.31
CA PHE A 164 -1.13 32.58 -2.97
C PHE A 164 -0.71 32.55 -1.48
N GLY A 165 -1.63 32.18 -0.61
CA GLY A 165 -1.50 32.20 0.82
C GLY A 165 -1.42 30.79 1.48
N ILE A 166 -1.72 30.75 2.76
CA ILE A 166 -1.59 29.54 3.59
C ILE A 166 -2.51 28.41 3.10
N CYS A 167 -3.73 28.72 2.62
CA CYS A 167 -4.68 27.70 2.16
C CYS A 167 -4.19 27.00 0.89
N GLY A 168 -3.56 27.70 -0.06
CA GLY A 168 -3.02 27.12 -1.28
C GLY A 168 -1.86 26.16 -0.98
N ILE A 169 -0.92 26.59 -0.12
CA ILE A 169 0.22 25.78 0.29
C ILE A 169 -0.25 24.53 1.04
N THR A 170 -1.13 24.66 2.02
CA THR A 170 -1.66 23.53 2.79
C THR A 170 -2.49 22.61 1.91
N GLY A 171 -3.24 23.12 0.94
CA GLY A 171 -3.98 22.33 -0.03
C GLY A 171 -3.07 21.47 -0.92
N ILE A 172 -1.98 22.04 -1.45
CA ILE A 172 -0.98 21.30 -2.24
C ILE A 172 -0.33 20.21 -1.39
N ILE A 173 0.08 20.52 -0.17
CA ILE A 173 0.67 19.54 0.75
C ILE A 173 -0.32 18.42 1.04
N ALA A 174 -1.59 18.74 1.31
CA ALA A 174 -2.64 17.75 1.56
C ALA A 174 -2.85 16.82 0.36
N VAL A 175 -2.85 17.33 -0.87
CA VAL A 175 -2.95 16.52 -2.09
C VAL A 175 -1.74 15.59 -2.23
N ILE A 176 -0.52 16.11 -2.07
CA ILE A 176 0.71 15.30 -2.16
C ILE A 176 0.72 14.20 -1.12
N VAL A 177 0.42 14.52 0.13
CA VAL A 177 0.37 13.55 1.24
C VAL A 177 -0.71 12.51 0.99
N SER A 178 -1.89 12.91 0.53
CA SER A 178 -3.00 12.00 0.19
C SER A 178 -2.59 10.99 -0.89
N LEU A 179 -2.01 11.47 -1.99
CA LEU A 179 -1.55 10.60 -3.07
C LEU A 179 -0.45 9.65 -2.61
N THR A 180 0.48 10.14 -1.79
CA THR A 180 1.55 9.30 -1.23
C THR A 180 1.00 8.21 -0.30
N LEU A 181 0.11 8.58 0.63
CA LEU A 181 -0.50 7.64 1.58
C LEU A 181 -1.38 6.60 0.88
N SER A 182 -1.98 6.94 -0.26
CA SER A 182 -2.83 6.01 -1.01
C SER A 182 -2.06 4.89 -1.71
N MET A 183 -0.73 5.02 -1.85
CA MET A 183 0.14 3.99 -2.41
C MET A 183 0.74 3.05 -1.35
N VAL A 184 0.54 3.32 -0.07
CA VAL A 184 1.13 2.56 1.04
C VAL A 184 0.03 1.92 1.87
N ASP A 185 0.17 0.64 2.16
CA ASP A 185 -0.74 -0.06 3.04
C ASP A 185 -0.63 0.46 4.48
N ASN A 186 -1.77 0.68 5.13
CA ASN A 186 -1.82 1.17 6.50
C ASN A 186 -1.07 0.26 7.50
N ILE A 187 -0.94 -1.02 7.20
CA ILE A 187 -0.26 -2.01 8.03
C ILE A 187 1.25 -1.75 8.08
N GLU A 188 1.83 -1.25 6.98
CA GLU A 188 3.27 -0.96 6.91
C GLU A 188 3.64 0.35 7.60
N LEU A 189 2.69 1.30 7.69
CA LEU A 189 2.91 2.61 8.30
C LEU A 189 2.88 2.59 9.82
N PHE A 190 1.97 1.78 10.40
CA PHE A 190 1.76 1.73 11.84
C PHE A 190 2.27 0.41 12.42
N HIS A 191 3.40 0.47 13.10
CA HIS A 191 3.87 -0.65 13.89
C HIS A 191 3.07 -0.75 15.20
N TRP A 192 2.88 -1.97 15.68
CA TRP A 192 2.26 -2.26 16.99
C TRP A 192 2.96 -1.55 18.17
N ASP A 193 4.17 -1.07 17.96
CA ASP A 193 5.00 -0.35 18.95
C ASP A 193 4.70 1.16 18.99
N GLY A 194 3.71 1.64 18.24
CA GLY A 194 3.37 3.05 18.15
C GLY A 194 4.40 3.89 17.36
N SER A 195 5.41 3.26 16.77
CA SER A 195 6.39 3.92 15.90
C SER A 195 5.84 4.01 14.47
N ILE A 196 5.99 5.18 13.85
CA ILE A 196 5.66 5.40 12.45
C ILE A 196 6.90 5.07 11.63
N ASN A 197 6.81 4.07 10.75
CA ASN A 197 7.86 3.78 9.80
C ASN A 197 7.68 4.64 8.55
N LEU A 198 8.62 5.54 8.29
CA LEU A 198 8.60 6.43 7.12
C LEU A 198 9.30 5.84 5.91
N GLU A 199 10.00 4.72 6.05
CA GLU A 199 10.75 4.08 4.97
C GLU A 199 9.86 3.69 3.76
N PRO A 200 8.67 3.06 3.94
CA PRO A 200 7.79 2.72 2.83
C PRO A 200 7.20 3.95 2.11
N LEU A 201 7.24 5.14 2.71
CA LEU A 201 6.76 6.38 2.08
C LEU A 201 7.75 7.00 1.08
N LEU A 202 9.04 6.66 1.15
CA LEU A 202 10.07 7.31 0.32
C LEU A 202 9.86 7.02 -1.17
N MET A 203 9.55 5.80 -1.54
CA MET A 203 9.33 5.42 -2.94
C MET A 203 8.06 6.07 -3.53
N PRO A 204 6.87 5.97 -2.89
CA PRO A 204 5.68 6.66 -3.34
C PRO A 204 5.84 8.19 -3.42
N LEU A 205 6.45 8.80 -2.42
CA LEU A 205 6.72 10.24 -2.42
C LEU A 205 7.61 10.64 -3.61
N GLY A 206 8.64 9.85 -3.92
CA GLY A 206 9.48 10.05 -5.10
C GLY A 206 8.67 10.02 -6.40
N ILE A 207 7.78 9.04 -6.55
CA ILE A 207 6.89 8.90 -7.72
C ILE A 207 5.96 10.12 -7.83
N VAL A 208 5.37 10.58 -6.72
CA VAL A 208 4.50 11.77 -6.69
C VAL A 208 5.26 13.01 -7.16
N ILE A 209 6.45 13.26 -6.62
CA ILE A 209 7.26 14.44 -6.96
C ILE A 209 7.71 14.41 -8.43
N ILE A 210 8.16 13.25 -8.93
CA ILE A 210 8.56 13.08 -10.33
C ILE A 210 7.36 13.31 -11.26
N SER A 211 6.21 12.70 -10.96
CA SER A 211 4.99 12.86 -11.74
C SER A 211 4.47 14.30 -11.73
N ALA A 212 4.53 14.97 -10.58
CA ALA A 212 4.17 16.39 -10.45
C ALA A 212 5.08 17.29 -11.31
N SER A 213 6.40 17.08 -11.21
CA SER A 213 7.37 17.85 -11.99
C SER A 213 7.22 17.62 -13.49
N ALA A 214 6.99 16.39 -13.93
CA ALA A 214 6.74 16.03 -15.32
C ALA A 214 5.43 16.65 -15.84
N ALA A 215 4.37 16.63 -15.04
CA ALA A 215 3.08 17.26 -15.38
C ALA A 215 3.21 18.77 -15.56
N VAL A 216 3.88 19.46 -14.65
CA VAL A 216 4.14 20.90 -14.74
C VAL A 216 4.99 21.25 -15.95
N PHE A 217 6.09 20.53 -16.16
CA PHE A 217 6.99 20.75 -17.30
C PHE A 217 6.28 20.53 -18.65
N GLY A 218 5.56 19.41 -18.78
CA GLY A 218 4.79 19.11 -19.99
C GLY A 218 3.69 20.13 -20.27
N SER A 219 3.04 20.64 -19.22
CA SER A 219 2.01 21.69 -19.34
C SER A 219 2.61 23.03 -19.79
N ILE A 220 3.75 23.43 -19.26
CA ILE A 220 4.45 24.65 -19.65
C ILE A 220 4.91 24.55 -21.11
N TRP A 221 5.44 23.41 -21.52
CA TRP A 221 5.88 23.21 -22.91
C TRP A 221 4.72 23.31 -23.89
N ARG A 222 3.60 22.67 -23.59
CA ARG A 222 2.38 22.73 -24.44
C ARG A 222 1.82 24.15 -24.57
N VAL A 223 1.78 24.92 -23.48
CA VAL A 223 1.32 26.32 -23.52
C VAL A 223 2.25 27.16 -24.39
N LYS A 224 3.58 26.95 -24.30
CA LYS A 224 4.54 27.68 -25.12
C LYS A 224 4.42 27.35 -26.61
N GLU A 225 4.02 26.12 -26.97
CA GLU A 225 3.82 25.71 -28.36
C GLU A 225 2.54 26.34 -28.95
N LEU A 226 1.49 26.52 -28.14
CA LEU A 226 0.26 27.17 -28.53
C LEU A 226 0.42 28.70 -28.71
N ASP A 227 1.33 29.35 -27.97
CA ASP A 227 1.63 30.78 -28.11
C ASP A 227 2.51 31.10 -29.35
N THR A 228 3.11 30.08 -29.98
CA THR A 228 3.99 30.22 -31.16
C THR A 228 3.29 29.91 -32.50
N THR A 229 2.04 29.43 -32.45
CA THR A 229 1.19 29.18 -33.63
C THR A 229 0.06 30.21 -33.75
#